data_721c698c1639c38e8c5d035aab39231b
#
_entry.id   721c698c1639c38e8c5d035aab39231b
#
_cell.length_a   1.000
_cell.length_b   1.000
_cell.length_c   1.000
_cell.angle_alpha   90.00
_cell.angle_beta   90.00
_cell.angle_gamma   90.00
#
_symmetry.space_group_name_H-M   'P 1'
#
loop_
_entity.id
_entity.type
_entity.pdbx_description
1 polymer ?
#
loop_
_entity_poly.entity_id
_entity_poly.type
_entity_poly.pdbx_seq_one_letter_code
_entity_poly.pdbx_strand_id
1 'polypeptide(L)'
;AHLRYLNNFETLGEIPIMGFNPYKDTPMANHPPSPLEEQLKIMAVTRIMYPEIRITVPTPTIGPKNVEYSLNAGANNLATVIADNYPLEVKGVGSPVCGNYDDVVSVINKLGLTPQTI
;
A
#
# COMPACT_ATOMS: atom_id res chain seq x y z
N ALA A 1 -7.03 18.42 -2.09
CA ALA A 1 -7.35 19.11 -0.82
C ALA A 1 -6.64 18.43 0.36
N HIS A 2 -6.84 17.12 0.60
CA HIS A 2 -6.34 16.42 1.78
C HIS A 2 -4.80 16.47 1.92
N LEU A 3 -4.05 16.16 0.87
CA LEU A 3 -2.58 16.21 0.91
C LEU A 3 -2.05 17.61 1.26
N ARG A 4 -2.69 18.68 0.78
CA ARG A 4 -2.30 20.05 1.15
C ARG A 4 -2.57 20.36 2.63
N TYR A 5 -3.64 19.79 3.19
CA TYR A 5 -3.95 19.94 4.60
C TYR A 5 -2.86 19.33 5.49
N LEU A 6 -2.24 18.22 5.07
CA LEU A 6 -1.17 17.55 5.80
C LEU A 6 0.08 18.42 5.99
N ASN A 7 0.29 19.42 5.15
CA ASN A 7 1.41 20.39 5.32
C ASN A 7 1.35 21.20 6.62
N ASN A 8 0.22 21.20 7.31
CA ASN A 8 0.08 21.89 8.59
C ASN A 8 0.70 21.12 9.77
N PHE A 9 1.20 19.91 9.53
CA PHE A 9 1.73 19.05 10.58
C PHE A 9 3.25 18.87 10.42
N GLU A 10 4.02 19.49 11.31
CA GLU A 10 5.49 19.42 11.31
C GLU A 10 6.01 18.03 11.67
N THR A 11 5.20 17.23 12.38
CA THR A 11 5.57 15.88 12.85
C THR A 11 5.12 14.76 11.92
N LEU A 12 4.69 15.10 10.69
CA LEU A 12 4.24 14.11 9.72
C LEU A 12 5.41 13.21 9.28
N GLY A 13 5.41 11.96 9.72
CA GLY A 13 6.46 10.99 9.40
C GLY A 13 6.10 9.98 8.32
N GLU A 14 4.80 9.73 8.12
CA GLU A 14 4.32 8.68 7.23
C GLU A 14 2.95 9.03 6.66
N ILE A 15 2.73 8.69 5.40
CA ILE A 15 1.43 8.75 4.73
C ILE A 15 1.10 7.36 4.19
N PRO A 16 0.16 6.62 4.81
CA PRO A 16 -0.32 5.38 4.23
C PRO A 16 -1.30 5.67 3.08
N ILE A 17 -1.16 4.93 1.98
CA ILE A 17 -2.07 5.00 0.84
C ILE A 17 -2.70 3.63 0.66
N MET A 18 -4.01 3.58 0.85
CA MET A 18 -4.79 2.35 0.79
C MET A 18 -5.96 2.52 -0.17
N GLY A 19 -6.15 1.55 -1.04
CA GLY A 19 -7.35 1.45 -1.85
C GLY A 19 -8.56 1.05 -1.02
N PHE A 20 -9.71 1.59 -1.34
CA PHE A 20 -10.97 1.13 -0.79
C PHE A 20 -11.37 -0.21 -1.39
N ASN A 21 -11.67 -1.17 -0.54
CA ASN A 21 -12.23 -2.47 -0.90
C ASN A 21 -13.60 -2.63 -0.24
N PRO A 22 -14.68 -2.80 -1.01
CA PRO A 22 -16.01 -3.02 -0.44
C PRO A 22 -16.08 -4.39 0.23
N TYR A 23 -16.67 -4.43 1.42
CA TYR A 23 -16.96 -5.68 2.12
C TYR A 23 -18.45 -5.94 2.16
N LYS A 24 -18.83 -7.21 1.98
CA LYS A 24 -20.20 -7.67 2.17
C LYS A 24 -20.70 -7.28 3.56
N ASP A 25 -21.98 -6.97 3.66
CA ASP A 25 -22.65 -6.59 4.92
C ASP A 25 -22.19 -5.24 5.53
N THR A 26 -21.59 -4.37 4.70
CA THR A 26 -21.28 -2.98 5.08
C THR A 26 -22.14 -2.00 4.28
N PRO A 27 -22.33 -0.76 4.77
CA PRO A 27 -23.06 0.28 4.02
C PRO A 27 -22.47 0.57 2.64
N MET A 28 -21.18 0.29 2.44
CA MET A 28 -20.46 0.52 1.19
C MET A 28 -20.29 -0.73 0.32
N ALA A 29 -21.00 -1.83 0.63
CA ALA A 29 -20.86 -3.10 -0.08
C ALA A 29 -21.04 -3.02 -1.60
N ASN A 30 -21.87 -2.09 -2.07
CA ASN A 30 -22.16 -1.88 -3.49
C ASN A 30 -21.29 -0.78 -4.14
N HIS A 31 -20.39 -0.17 -3.38
CA HIS A 31 -19.48 0.83 -3.94
C HIS A 31 -18.35 0.13 -4.70
N PRO A 32 -17.91 0.63 -5.86
CA PRO A 32 -16.79 0.03 -6.57
C PRO A 32 -15.48 0.18 -5.78
N PRO A 33 -14.56 -0.79 -5.89
CA PRO A 33 -13.22 -0.66 -5.29
C PRO A 33 -12.44 0.49 -5.94
N SER A 34 -11.45 1.02 -5.23
CA SER A 34 -10.57 2.05 -5.78
C SER A 34 -9.76 1.50 -6.96
N PRO A 35 -9.81 2.15 -8.14
CA PRO A 35 -8.97 1.76 -9.27
C PRO A 35 -7.47 1.84 -8.94
N LEU A 36 -6.70 0.89 -9.45
CA LEU A 36 -5.24 0.88 -9.28
C LEU A 36 -4.60 2.19 -9.77
N GLU A 37 -5.03 2.67 -10.92
CA GLU A 37 -4.51 3.90 -11.53
C GLU A 37 -4.66 5.12 -10.60
N GLU A 38 -5.79 5.25 -9.91
CA GLU A 38 -6.00 6.34 -8.96
C GLU A 38 -5.07 6.22 -7.75
N GLN A 39 -4.86 5.01 -7.24
CA GLN A 39 -3.94 4.77 -6.14
C GLN A 39 -2.51 5.16 -6.54
N LEU A 40 -2.05 4.75 -7.72
CA LEU A 40 -0.72 5.08 -8.24
C LEU A 40 -0.54 6.59 -8.48
N LYS A 41 -1.57 7.27 -9.00
CA LYS A 41 -1.56 8.74 -9.14
C LYS A 41 -1.39 9.45 -7.80
N ILE A 42 -2.13 9.01 -6.79
CA ILE A 42 -2.03 9.60 -5.44
C ILE A 42 -0.64 9.37 -4.87
N MET A 43 -0.05 8.19 -5.04
CA MET A 43 1.32 7.90 -4.61
C MET A 43 2.33 8.84 -5.27
N ALA A 44 2.25 9.00 -6.59
CA ALA A 44 3.15 9.87 -7.34
C ALA A 44 3.03 11.34 -6.92
N VAL A 45 1.81 11.85 -6.78
CA VAL A 45 1.56 13.21 -6.29
C VAL A 45 2.07 13.37 -4.86
N THR A 46 1.84 12.39 -4.00
CA THR A 46 2.33 12.41 -2.62
C THR A 46 3.85 12.45 -2.58
N ARG A 47 4.55 11.67 -3.40
CA ARG A 47 6.02 11.68 -3.47
C ARG A 47 6.57 13.01 -3.95
N ILE A 48 5.91 13.65 -4.92
CA ILE A 48 6.32 14.98 -5.40
C ILE A 48 6.12 16.04 -4.30
N MET A 49 5.01 15.99 -3.58
CA MET A 49 4.72 16.95 -2.51
C MET A 49 5.56 16.73 -1.25
N TYR A 50 5.92 15.49 -0.97
CA TYR A 50 6.63 15.05 0.23
C TYR A 50 7.82 14.15 -0.13
N PRO A 51 8.94 14.72 -0.63
CA PRO A 51 10.05 13.92 -1.16
C PRO A 51 10.68 12.95 -0.15
N GLU A 52 10.70 13.32 1.13
CA GLU A 52 11.38 12.58 2.19
C GLU A 52 10.45 11.70 3.04
N ILE A 53 9.14 11.79 2.83
CA ILE A 53 8.20 11.09 3.69
C ILE A 53 8.16 9.58 3.41
N ARG A 54 7.84 8.81 4.43
CA ARG A 54 7.50 7.39 4.25
C ARG A 54 6.11 7.28 3.63
N ILE A 55 6.03 6.70 2.44
CA ILE A 55 4.77 6.35 1.77
C ILE A 55 4.57 4.86 1.90
N THR A 56 3.62 4.47 2.74
CA THR A 56 3.32 3.08 3.06
C THR A 56 2.17 2.55 2.23
N VAL A 57 2.35 1.38 1.65
CA VAL A 57 1.33 0.67 0.88
C VAL A 57 1.14 -0.73 1.44
N PRO A 58 -0.05 -1.05 1.97
CA PRO A 58 -0.36 -2.40 2.39
C PRO A 58 -0.56 -3.32 1.18
N THR A 59 0.13 -4.47 1.16
CA THR A 59 0.05 -5.43 0.05
C THR A 59 -1.36 -5.97 -0.21
N PRO A 60 -2.24 -6.17 0.80
CA PRO A 60 -3.60 -6.64 0.54
C PRO A 60 -4.48 -5.63 -0.21
N THR A 61 -4.23 -4.34 -0.06
CA THR A 61 -5.06 -3.31 -0.69
C THR A 61 -4.62 -2.97 -2.10
N ILE A 62 -3.31 -2.95 -2.34
CA ILE A 62 -2.76 -2.74 -3.68
C ILE A 62 -2.80 -4.02 -4.53
N GLY A 63 -2.78 -5.17 -3.87
CA GLY A 63 -2.58 -6.49 -4.47
C GLY A 63 -1.10 -6.85 -4.64
N PRO A 64 -0.67 -8.05 -4.22
CA PRO A 64 0.74 -8.45 -4.28
C PRO A 64 1.39 -8.32 -5.65
N LYS A 65 0.62 -8.55 -6.71
CA LYS A 65 1.07 -8.43 -8.11
C LYS A 65 1.39 -6.98 -8.54
N ASN A 66 0.89 -6.00 -7.79
CA ASN A 66 1.02 -4.59 -8.11
C ASN A 66 2.09 -3.87 -7.27
N VAL A 67 2.84 -4.61 -6.46
CA VAL A 67 3.93 -4.07 -5.62
C VAL A 67 4.95 -3.30 -6.45
N GLU A 68 5.37 -3.85 -7.59
CA GLU A 68 6.30 -3.20 -8.51
C GLU A 68 5.80 -1.82 -8.97
N TYR A 69 4.52 -1.71 -9.32
CA TYR A 69 3.92 -0.45 -9.74
C TYR A 69 3.88 0.57 -8.61
N SER A 70 3.59 0.13 -7.38
CA SER A 70 3.55 1.03 -6.23
C SER A 70 4.93 1.61 -5.90
N LEU A 71 5.98 0.81 -5.95
CA LEU A 71 7.36 1.26 -5.76
C LEU A 71 7.78 2.27 -6.84
N ASN A 72 7.47 1.97 -8.11
CA ASN A 72 7.73 2.89 -9.22
C ASN A 72 6.91 4.19 -9.13
N ALA A 73 5.75 4.16 -8.52
CA ALA A 73 4.92 5.35 -8.28
C ALA A 73 5.38 6.20 -7.08
N GLY A 74 6.38 5.73 -6.32
CA GLY A 74 6.96 6.52 -5.22
C GLY A 74 6.73 5.98 -3.82
N ALA A 75 6.06 4.83 -3.66
CA ALA A 75 6.02 4.13 -2.37
C ALA A 75 7.43 3.68 -1.97
N ASN A 76 7.74 3.74 -0.69
CA ASN A 76 9.04 3.30 -0.15
C ASN A 76 8.90 2.47 1.14
N ASN A 77 7.68 2.09 1.47
CA ASN A 77 7.40 1.17 2.56
C ASN A 77 6.23 0.24 2.19
N LEU A 78 6.43 -1.05 2.36
CA LEU A 78 5.41 -2.06 2.12
C LEU A 78 4.99 -2.67 3.44
N ALA A 79 3.71 -2.60 3.72
CA ALA A 79 3.13 -3.18 4.92
C ALA A 79 2.37 -4.48 4.60
N THR A 80 2.14 -5.28 5.64
CA THR A 80 1.42 -6.56 5.52
C THR A 80 2.10 -7.50 4.52
N VAL A 81 3.41 -7.65 4.71
CA VAL A 81 4.25 -8.65 4.05
C VAL A 81 4.47 -9.77 5.03
N ILE A 82 4.09 -10.99 4.68
CA ILE A 82 4.09 -12.13 5.59
C ILE A 82 4.89 -13.30 5.00
N ALA A 83 5.45 -14.10 5.90
CA ALA A 83 6.06 -15.37 5.50
C ALA A 83 4.98 -16.39 5.08
N ASP A 84 5.38 -17.34 4.24
CA ASP A 84 4.55 -18.50 3.94
C ASP A 84 4.06 -19.17 5.21
N ASN A 85 2.82 -19.61 5.20
CA ASN A 85 2.17 -20.31 6.32
C ASN A 85 1.68 -19.43 7.49
N TYR A 86 1.56 -18.12 7.32
CA TYR A 86 0.89 -17.32 8.33
C TYR A 86 -0.61 -17.25 8.03
N PRO A 87 -1.47 -17.93 8.78
CA PRO A 87 -2.91 -17.90 8.56
C PRO A 87 -3.48 -16.59 9.10
N LEU A 88 -3.90 -15.69 8.22
CA LEU A 88 -4.69 -14.51 8.57
C LEU A 88 -6.15 -14.78 8.23
N GLU A 89 -6.85 -15.50 9.07
CA GLU A 89 -8.30 -15.60 9.00
C GLU A 89 -8.94 -14.49 9.82
N VAL A 90 -9.60 -13.56 9.14
CA VAL A 90 -10.48 -12.59 9.79
C VAL A 90 -11.91 -13.08 9.62
N LYS A 91 -12.57 -13.35 10.73
CA LYS A 91 -13.95 -13.85 10.73
C LYS A 91 -14.89 -12.88 10.01
N GLY A 92 -15.60 -13.36 9.00
CA GLY A 92 -16.56 -12.57 8.23
C GLY A 92 -15.96 -11.74 7.09
N VAL A 93 -14.65 -11.74 6.95
CA VAL A 93 -13.93 -11.15 5.83
C VAL A 93 -13.13 -12.25 5.17
N GLY A 94 -13.19 -12.38 3.85
CA GLY A 94 -12.32 -13.29 3.13
C GLY A 94 -10.86 -13.03 3.50
N SER A 95 -10.04 -14.08 3.63
CA SER A 95 -8.62 -13.95 3.96
C SER A 95 -7.96 -12.96 2.99
N PRO A 96 -7.34 -11.88 3.47
CA PRO A 96 -6.66 -10.94 2.59
C PRO A 96 -5.50 -11.64 1.89
N VAL A 97 -5.33 -11.41 0.60
CA VAL A 97 -4.16 -11.89 -0.14
C VAL A 97 -3.01 -10.94 0.17
N CYS A 98 -2.14 -11.37 1.07
CA CYS A 98 -0.96 -10.60 1.47
C CYS A 98 0.23 -10.90 0.55
N GLY A 99 1.18 -9.96 0.47
CA GLY A 99 2.45 -10.20 -0.21
C GLY A 99 3.30 -11.23 0.55
N ASN A 100 3.81 -12.22 -0.17
CA ASN A 100 4.81 -13.12 0.36
C ASN A 100 6.14 -12.40 0.53
N TYR A 101 6.86 -12.66 1.62
CA TYR A 101 8.11 -11.96 1.93
C TYR A 101 9.18 -12.15 0.84
N ASP A 102 9.41 -13.37 0.42
CA ASP A 102 10.47 -13.69 -0.56
C ASP A 102 10.14 -13.10 -1.95
N ASP A 103 8.87 -13.15 -2.35
CA ASP A 103 8.40 -12.54 -3.60
C ASP A 103 8.59 -11.02 -3.58
N VAL A 104 8.23 -10.38 -2.48
CA VAL A 104 8.37 -8.92 -2.31
C VAL A 104 9.84 -8.50 -2.33
N VAL A 105 10.70 -9.21 -1.61
CA VAL A 105 12.15 -8.98 -1.64
C VAL A 105 12.72 -9.15 -3.05
N SER A 106 12.27 -10.17 -3.76
CA SER A 106 12.67 -10.40 -5.17
C SER A 106 12.30 -9.23 -6.07
N VAL A 107 11.08 -8.69 -5.93
CA VAL A 107 10.63 -7.51 -6.69
C VAL A 107 11.49 -6.28 -6.36
N ILE A 108 11.76 -6.02 -5.08
CA ILE A 108 12.60 -4.89 -4.64
C ILE A 108 14.00 -5.00 -5.26
N ASN A 109 14.63 -6.16 -5.19
CA ASN A 109 15.95 -6.41 -5.76
C ASN A 109 15.98 -6.26 -7.28
N LYS A 110 14.95 -6.74 -7.98
CA LYS A 110 14.79 -6.59 -9.43
C LYS A 110 14.75 -5.12 -9.87
N LEU A 111 14.21 -4.25 -9.03
CA LEU A 111 14.18 -2.81 -9.27
C LEU A 111 15.51 -2.09 -8.92
N GLY A 112 16.53 -2.82 -8.50
CA GLY A 112 17.82 -2.25 -8.09
C GLY A 112 17.78 -1.57 -6.73
N LEU A 113 16.73 -1.84 -5.94
CA LEU A 113 16.57 -1.31 -4.59
C LEU A 113 17.09 -2.32 -3.56
N THR A 114 17.45 -1.83 -2.39
CA THR A 114 17.87 -2.67 -1.26
C THR A 114 16.79 -2.70 -0.20
N PRO A 115 16.20 -3.87 0.10
CA PRO A 115 15.20 -3.97 1.13
C PRO A 115 15.82 -3.69 2.51
N GLN A 116 15.12 -2.92 3.33
CA GLN A 116 15.45 -2.73 4.74
C GLN A 116 14.29 -3.27 5.56
N THR A 117 14.59 -4.14 6.50
CA THR A 117 13.63 -4.65 7.48
C THR A 117 13.74 -3.80 8.74
N ILE A 118 12.62 -3.33 9.19
CA ILE A 118 12.54 -2.54 10.43
C ILE A 118 12.48 -3.49 11.63
#